data_7c8ed3fce4db0211d3aa47c4d9e696b7
#
_entry.id   7c8ed3fce4db0211d3aa47c4d9e696b7
#
_cell.length_a   1.000
_cell.length_b   1.000
_cell.length_c   1.000
_cell.angle_alpha   90.00
_cell.angle_beta   90.00
_cell.angle_gamma   90.00
#
_symmetry.space_group_name_H-M   'P 1'
#
loop_
_entity.id
_entity.type
_entity.pdbx_description
1 polymer ?
#
loop_
_entity_poly.entity_id
_entity_poly.type
_entity_poly.pdbx_seq_one_letter_code
_entity_poly.pdbx_strand_id
1 'polypeptide(L)'
;MLTKRKKIANWILVIVLILLSLFFLFPVIWMLANSFKADAQITADMNTAAAFIPPALNGSFFDNYISILTNTSFLRYMLNTLFYAAVLIVLGVIVNGLAGYALAKIKFPFRERWLLIIMLLMIVPMETIITIHFLFVAKLGLLNTVIGYILPMIVNPFNIFLFRQVFISLPDDIYEAAQLDYCSPIKYFFTMVLPMSKSVVATVSVFTFLNVWNDYLWPSLVFTSSDLLTAQIGLNAITSNDNTTMG
;
A
#
# COMPACT_ATOMS: atom_id res chain seq x y z
N MET A 1 -40.62 -2.08 -18.50
CA MET A 1 -40.63 -0.61 -18.32
C MET A 1 -40.60 -0.27 -16.83
N LEU A 2 -39.58 0.51 -16.38
CA LEU A 2 -39.56 0.99 -15.00
C LEU A 2 -40.71 1.97 -14.76
N THR A 3 -41.47 1.79 -13.68
CA THR A 3 -42.54 2.70 -13.30
C THR A 3 -41.98 4.12 -13.06
N LYS A 4 -42.81 5.18 -13.31
CA LYS A 4 -42.39 6.58 -13.09
C LYS A 4 -41.74 6.81 -11.72
N ARG A 5 -42.25 6.14 -10.68
CA ARG A 5 -41.74 6.18 -9.30
C ARG A 5 -40.30 5.64 -9.18
N LYS A 6 -39.96 4.55 -9.87
CA LYS A 6 -38.60 3.99 -9.89
C LYS A 6 -37.63 4.90 -10.64
N LYS A 7 -38.07 5.58 -11.71
CA LYS A 7 -37.25 6.56 -12.42
C LYS A 7 -36.92 7.75 -11.54
N ILE A 8 -37.89 8.32 -10.82
CA ILE A 8 -37.68 9.44 -9.89
C ILE A 8 -36.72 9.02 -8.77
N ALA A 9 -36.92 7.85 -8.15
CA ALA A 9 -36.01 7.33 -7.11
C ALA A 9 -34.59 7.17 -7.61
N ASN A 10 -34.40 6.66 -8.85
CA ASN A 10 -33.07 6.55 -9.44
C ASN A 10 -32.42 7.93 -9.68
N TRP A 11 -33.17 8.93 -10.13
CA TRP A 11 -32.64 10.28 -10.30
C TRP A 11 -32.24 10.92 -8.96
N ILE A 12 -33.04 10.76 -7.92
CA ILE A 12 -32.68 11.21 -6.56
C ILE A 12 -31.41 10.52 -6.10
N LEU A 13 -31.30 9.20 -6.28
CA LEU A 13 -30.08 8.44 -5.93
C LEU A 13 -28.85 8.97 -6.66
N VAL A 14 -28.97 9.21 -7.98
CA VAL A 14 -27.87 9.75 -8.78
C VAL A 14 -27.45 11.13 -8.28
N ILE A 15 -28.40 12.02 -7.98
CA ILE A 15 -28.09 13.37 -7.44
C ILE A 15 -27.38 13.24 -6.09
N VAL A 16 -27.86 12.39 -5.19
CA VAL A 16 -27.22 12.15 -3.87
C VAL A 16 -25.79 11.63 -4.06
N LEU A 17 -25.59 10.66 -4.97
CA LEU A 17 -24.25 10.11 -5.27
C LEU A 17 -23.31 11.17 -5.86
N ILE A 18 -23.82 12.06 -6.73
CA ILE A 18 -23.03 13.17 -7.27
C ILE A 18 -22.64 14.13 -6.16
N LEU A 19 -23.56 14.53 -5.29
CA LEU A 19 -23.26 15.42 -4.18
C LEU A 19 -22.25 14.82 -3.20
N LEU A 20 -22.38 13.52 -2.87
CA LEU A 20 -21.41 12.80 -2.07
C LEU A 20 -20.03 12.75 -2.75
N SER A 21 -19.98 12.48 -4.06
CA SER A 21 -18.73 12.46 -4.82
C SER A 21 -18.05 13.83 -4.81
N LEU A 22 -18.81 14.90 -5.01
CA LEU A 22 -18.28 16.27 -4.94
C LEU A 22 -17.77 16.61 -3.54
N PHE A 23 -18.47 16.17 -2.49
CA PHE A 23 -18.03 16.36 -1.11
C PHE A 23 -16.68 15.68 -0.83
N PHE A 24 -16.50 14.43 -1.28
CA PHE A 24 -15.23 13.72 -1.11
C PHE A 24 -14.11 14.23 -2.02
N LEU A 25 -14.45 14.76 -3.19
CA LEU A 25 -13.48 15.35 -4.11
C LEU A 25 -13.06 16.77 -3.72
N PHE A 26 -13.86 17.47 -2.92
CA PHE A 26 -13.61 18.85 -2.50
C PHE A 26 -12.19 19.07 -1.93
N PRO A 27 -11.70 18.33 -0.92
CA PRO A 27 -10.33 18.51 -0.43
C PRO A 27 -9.27 18.21 -1.49
N VAL A 28 -9.50 17.23 -2.36
CA VAL A 28 -8.55 16.88 -3.42
C VAL A 28 -8.45 17.99 -4.47
N ILE A 29 -9.58 18.56 -4.87
CA ILE A 29 -9.60 19.71 -5.81
C ILE A 29 -8.89 20.92 -5.19
N TRP A 30 -9.13 21.17 -3.90
CA TRP A 30 -8.46 22.26 -3.19
C TRP A 30 -6.95 22.06 -3.14
N MET A 31 -6.48 20.88 -2.77
CA MET A 31 -5.06 20.54 -2.74
C MET A 31 -4.42 20.67 -4.12
N LEU A 32 -5.05 20.15 -5.18
CA LEU A 32 -4.55 20.24 -6.55
C LEU A 32 -4.49 21.69 -7.05
N ALA A 33 -5.50 22.50 -6.76
CA ALA A 33 -5.49 23.91 -7.18
C ALA A 33 -4.38 24.70 -6.48
N ASN A 34 -4.14 24.44 -5.20
CA ASN A 34 -3.14 25.18 -4.42
C ASN A 34 -1.72 24.65 -4.62
N SER A 35 -1.51 23.40 -5.04
CA SER A 35 -0.17 22.87 -5.31
C SER A 35 0.61 23.62 -6.41
N PHE A 36 -0.09 24.38 -7.27
CA PHE A 36 0.48 25.22 -8.32
C PHE A 36 0.68 26.68 -7.92
N LYS A 37 0.25 27.07 -6.70
CA LYS A 37 0.30 28.47 -6.24
C LYS A 37 1.52 28.71 -5.36
N ALA A 38 2.04 29.94 -5.42
CA ALA A 38 2.99 30.42 -4.42
C ALA A 38 2.29 30.61 -3.06
N ASP A 39 3.01 30.47 -1.94
CA ASP A 39 2.48 30.58 -0.57
C ASP A 39 1.72 31.90 -0.31
N ALA A 40 2.25 33.00 -0.81
CA ALA A 40 1.59 34.30 -0.72
C ALA A 40 0.21 34.31 -1.40
N GLN A 41 0.06 33.60 -2.52
CA GLN A 41 -1.21 33.48 -3.24
C GLN A 41 -2.16 32.56 -2.51
N ILE A 42 -1.67 31.40 -1.95
CA ILE A 42 -2.48 30.49 -1.14
C ILE A 42 -3.11 31.25 0.02
N THR A 43 -2.30 32.03 0.74
CA THR A 43 -2.74 32.83 1.88
C THR A 43 -3.77 33.89 1.48
N ALA A 44 -3.57 34.57 0.36
CA ALA A 44 -4.49 35.60 -0.16
C ALA A 44 -5.84 35.00 -0.59
N ASP A 45 -5.84 33.80 -1.18
CA ASP A 45 -7.01 33.13 -1.74
C ASP A 45 -7.81 32.31 -0.70
N MET A 46 -7.24 32.03 0.49
CA MET A 46 -7.74 31.07 1.47
C MET A 46 -9.23 31.21 1.82
N ASN A 47 -9.74 32.46 1.86
CA ASN A 47 -11.13 32.75 2.22
C ASN A 47 -12.02 33.08 1.04
N THR A 48 -11.60 32.78 -0.19
CA THR A 48 -12.31 33.12 -1.43
C THR A 48 -12.55 31.87 -2.28
N ALA A 49 -13.42 31.97 -3.27
CA ALA A 49 -13.62 30.90 -4.26
C ALA A 49 -12.35 30.67 -5.12
N ALA A 50 -11.43 31.63 -5.18
CA ALA A 50 -10.16 31.49 -5.85
C ALA A 50 -9.29 30.36 -5.25
N ALA A 51 -9.49 29.97 -3.99
CA ALA A 51 -8.82 28.82 -3.36
C ALA A 51 -8.97 27.50 -4.14
N PHE A 52 -10.01 27.38 -4.98
CA PHE A 52 -10.28 26.17 -5.80
C PHE A 52 -9.88 26.31 -7.26
N ILE A 53 -9.31 27.45 -7.63
CA ILE A 53 -8.91 27.74 -9.01
C ILE A 53 -7.39 27.75 -9.08
N PRO A 54 -6.76 26.94 -9.95
CA PRO A 54 -5.31 27.00 -10.14
C PRO A 54 -4.90 28.38 -10.72
N PRO A 55 -3.66 28.82 -10.51
CA PRO A 55 -3.18 30.07 -11.08
C PRO A 55 -3.14 29.99 -12.61
N ALA A 56 -3.01 31.16 -13.27
CA ALA A 56 -2.83 31.19 -14.71
C ALA A 56 -1.55 30.45 -15.12
N LEU A 57 -1.59 29.77 -16.26
CA LEU A 57 -0.43 29.10 -16.84
C LEU A 57 0.62 30.14 -17.23
N ASN A 58 1.64 30.29 -16.42
CA ASN A 58 2.79 31.17 -16.65
C ASN A 58 4.10 30.39 -16.41
N GLY A 59 5.24 31.05 -16.54
CA GLY A 59 6.55 30.42 -16.36
C GLY A 59 6.79 29.82 -14.96
N SER A 60 6.05 30.26 -13.93
CA SER A 60 6.17 29.79 -12.54
C SER A 60 5.13 28.75 -12.14
N PHE A 61 4.28 28.29 -13.06
CA PHE A 61 3.19 27.36 -12.76
C PHE A 61 3.66 26.04 -12.13
N PHE A 62 4.85 25.56 -12.48
CA PHE A 62 5.42 24.31 -11.98
C PHE A 62 6.58 24.51 -10.98
N ASP A 63 6.81 25.73 -10.50
CA ASP A 63 7.97 26.05 -9.65
C ASP A 63 8.02 25.21 -8.37
N ASN A 64 6.89 24.98 -7.71
CA ASN A 64 6.83 24.15 -6.51
C ASN A 64 7.29 22.71 -6.81
N TYR A 65 6.81 22.14 -7.91
CA TYR A 65 7.18 20.78 -8.32
C TYR A 65 8.66 20.66 -8.71
N ILE A 66 9.15 21.65 -9.48
CA ILE A 66 10.56 21.73 -9.88
C ILE A 66 11.43 21.88 -8.63
N SER A 67 11.06 22.77 -7.71
CA SER A 67 11.80 22.99 -6.47
C SER A 67 11.88 21.73 -5.61
N ILE A 68 10.78 21.02 -5.40
CA ILE A 68 10.78 19.76 -4.63
C ILE A 68 11.68 18.71 -5.31
N LEU A 69 11.63 18.58 -6.63
CA LEU A 69 12.38 17.58 -7.37
C LEU A 69 13.88 17.90 -7.50
N THR A 70 14.24 19.18 -7.53
CA THR A 70 15.64 19.60 -7.78
C THR A 70 16.37 20.03 -6.52
N ASN A 71 15.68 20.68 -5.58
CA ASN A 71 16.29 21.26 -4.39
C ASN A 71 16.20 20.40 -3.15
N THR A 72 15.48 19.26 -3.23
CA THR A 72 15.33 18.34 -2.10
C THR A 72 15.70 16.91 -2.50
N SER A 73 15.91 16.03 -1.50
CA SER A 73 16.10 14.60 -1.73
C SER A 73 14.79 13.82 -1.93
N PHE A 74 13.64 14.51 -2.11
CA PHE A 74 12.32 13.89 -2.13
C PHE A 74 12.16 12.86 -3.24
N LEU A 75 12.70 13.12 -4.43
CA LEU A 75 12.69 12.14 -5.53
C LEU A 75 13.38 10.83 -5.13
N ARG A 76 14.51 10.92 -4.43
CA ARG A 76 15.20 9.75 -3.89
C ARG A 76 14.33 8.99 -2.89
N TYR A 77 13.65 9.69 -1.98
CA TYR A 77 12.76 9.07 -1.00
C TYR A 77 11.56 8.37 -1.67
N MET A 78 11.00 8.95 -2.71
CA MET A 78 9.97 8.32 -3.54
C MET A 78 10.49 7.03 -4.20
N LEU A 79 11.67 7.09 -4.82
CA LEU A 79 12.28 5.92 -5.47
C LEU A 79 12.63 4.81 -4.46
N ASN A 80 13.11 5.17 -3.26
CA ASN A 80 13.32 4.22 -2.17
C ASN A 80 12.02 3.52 -1.79
N THR A 81 10.93 4.29 -1.59
CA THR A 81 9.62 3.72 -1.23
C THR A 81 9.09 2.78 -2.31
N LEU A 82 9.19 3.17 -3.59
CA LEU A 82 8.80 2.32 -4.71
C LEU A 82 9.64 1.04 -4.77
N PHE A 83 10.94 1.15 -4.55
CA PHE A 83 11.84 0.00 -4.49
C PHE A 83 11.48 -0.95 -3.34
N TYR A 84 11.29 -0.42 -2.12
CA TYR A 84 10.89 -1.23 -0.96
C TYR A 84 9.53 -1.90 -1.19
N ALA A 85 8.56 -1.17 -1.73
CA ALA A 85 7.27 -1.72 -2.09
C ALA A 85 7.39 -2.84 -3.13
N ALA A 86 8.17 -2.65 -4.19
CA ALA A 86 8.37 -3.68 -5.22
C ALA A 86 8.98 -4.95 -4.63
N VAL A 87 10.03 -4.82 -3.79
CA VAL A 87 10.68 -5.96 -3.15
C VAL A 87 9.72 -6.67 -2.20
N LEU A 88 8.99 -5.93 -1.35
CA LEU A 88 8.02 -6.50 -0.41
C LEU A 88 6.82 -7.15 -1.13
N ILE A 89 6.36 -6.61 -2.26
CA ILE A 89 5.33 -7.24 -3.08
C ILE A 89 5.83 -8.58 -3.61
N VAL A 90 7.00 -8.62 -4.24
CA VAL A 90 7.54 -9.86 -4.83
C VAL A 90 7.77 -10.92 -3.76
N LEU A 91 8.50 -10.58 -2.69
CA LEU A 91 8.80 -11.51 -1.61
C LEU A 91 7.53 -11.90 -0.84
N GLY A 92 6.65 -10.95 -0.57
CA GLY A 92 5.38 -11.15 0.11
C GLY A 92 4.43 -12.08 -0.66
N VAL A 93 4.29 -11.89 -1.98
CA VAL A 93 3.49 -12.78 -2.84
C VAL A 93 4.06 -14.21 -2.81
N ILE A 94 5.38 -14.36 -2.89
CA ILE A 94 6.01 -15.68 -2.87
C ILE A 94 5.84 -16.34 -1.49
N VAL A 95 6.25 -15.68 -0.42
CA VAL A 95 6.30 -16.26 0.94
C VAL A 95 4.90 -16.48 1.49
N ASN A 96 4.03 -15.46 1.45
CA ASN A 96 2.66 -15.58 1.96
C ASN A 96 1.81 -16.45 1.03
N GLY A 97 2.06 -16.42 -0.28
CA GLY A 97 1.41 -17.29 -1.25
C GLY A 97 1.75 -18.76 -1.02
N LEU A 98 3.03 -19.12 -0.81
CA LEU A 98 3.45 -20.49 -0.49
C LEU A 98 2.86 -20.96 0.83
N ALA A 99 2.83 -20.12 1.87
CA ALA A 99 2.19 -20.42 3.15
C ALA A 99 0.68 -20.65 2.98
N GLY A 100 -0.01 -19.75 2.26
CA GLY A 100 -1.43 -19.89 1.93
C GLY A 100 -1.74 -21.15 1.12
N TYR A 101 -0.87 -21.48 0.15
CA TYR A 101 -0.96 -22.70 -0.65
C TYR A 101 -0.80 -23.96 0.20
N ALA A 102 0.19 -24.01 1.08
CA ALA A 102 0.39 -25.12 1.98
C ALA A 102 -0.86 -25.34 2.87
N LEU A 103 -1.41 -24.26 3.42
CA LEU A 103 -2.62 -24.30 4.25
C LEU A 103 -3.91 -24.63 3.46
N ALA A 104 -3.94 -24.42 2.14
CA ALA A 104 -5.10 -24.71 1.31
C ALA A 104 -5.09 -26.13 0.76
N LYS A 105 -3.97 -26.57 0.18
CA LYS A 105 -3.90 -27.77 -0.68
C LYS A 105 -3.05 -28.89 -0.09
N ILE A 106 -2.08 -28.61 0.77
CA ILE A 106 -1.21 -29.66 1.33
C ILE A 106 -1.85 -30.24 2.60
N LYS A 107 -1.90 -31.56 2.67
CA LYS A 107 -2.37 -32.28 3.87
C LYS A 107 -1.18 -32.51 4.80
N PHE A 108 -1.19 -31.87 5.97
CA PHE A 108 -0.19 -32.06 7.02
C PHE A 108 -0.86 -32.02 8.40
N PRO A 109 -0.21 -32.61 9.45
CA PRO A 109 -0.78 -32.63 10.79
C PRO A 109 -0.97 -31.24 11.36
N PHE A 110 -2.08 -31.02 12.06
CA PHE A 110 -2.43 -29.76 12.74
C PHE A 110 -2.63 -28.54 11.82
N ARG A 111 -2.85 -28.74 10.52
CA ARG A 111 -3.08 -27.65 9.54
C ARG A 111 -4.08 -26.59 10.03
N GLU A 112 -5.22 -27.00 10.57
CA GLU A 112 -6.25 -26.10 11.08
C GLU A 112 -5.81 -25.33 12.33
N ARG A 113 -4.94 -25.91 13.17
CA ARG A 113 -4.36 -25.22 14.32
C ARG A 113 -3.38 -24.12 13.88
N TRP A 114 -2.56 -24.39 12.87
CA TRP A 114 -1.67 -23.38 12.29
C TRP A 114 -2.46 -22.23 11.68
N LEU A 115 -3.56 -22.53 10.98
CA LEU A 115 -4.46 -21.49 10.49
C LEU A 115 -5.02 -20.64 11.64
N LEU A 116 -5.48 -21.28 12.72
CA LEU A 116 -6.00 -20.56 13.88
C LEU A 116 -4.94 -19.62 14.48
N ILE A 117 -3.69 -20.10 14.63
CA ILE A 117 -2.58 -19.27 15.12
C ILE A 117 -2.38 -18.05 14.20
N ILE A 118 -2.35 -18.24 12.89
CA ILE A 118 -2.20 -17.14 11.92
C ILE A 118 -3.36 -16.14 12.04
N MET A 119 -4.59 -16.61 12.20
CA MET A 119 -5.75 -15.75 12.39
C MET A 119 -5.69 -14.99 13.72
N LEU A 120 -5.20 -15.60 14.79
CA LEU A 120 -4.98 -14.92 16.08
C LEU A 120 -3.92 -13.83 15.99
N LEU A 121 -2.86 -14.04 15.20
CA LEU A 121 -1.84 -13.01 14.97
C LEU A 121 -2.40 -11.76 14.25
N MET A 122 -3.48 -11.88 13.47
CA MET A 122 -4.11 -10.73 12.82
C MET A 122 -4.82 -9.78 13.81
N ILE A 123 -5.14 -10.28 15.02
CA ILE A 123 -5.80 -9.48 16.06
C ILE A 123 -4.79 -8.58 16.79
N VAL A 124 -3.50 -8.95 16.76
CA VAL A 124 -2.45 -8.18 17.44
C VAL A 124 -2.11 -6.93 16.62
N PRO A 125 -2.29 -5.72 17.17
CA PRO A 125 -1.93 -4.50 16.48
C PRO A 125 -0.42 -4.44 16.21
N MET A 126 -0.02 -3.98 15.03
CA MET A 126 1.39 -3.88 14.63
C MET A 126 2.19 -2.99 15.59
N GLU A 127 1.58 -1.93 16.08
CA GLU A 127 2.19 -0.97 17.02
C GLU A 127 2.61 -1.65 18.33
N THR A 128 1.95 -2.72 18.73
CA THR A 128 2.28 -3.47 19.95
C THR A 128 3.56 -4.30 19.79
N ILE A 129 3.82 -4.81 18.58
CA ILE A 129 4.97 -5.69 18.32
C ILE A 129 6.17 -4.97 17.71
N ILE A 130 6.01 -3.69 17.34
CA ILE A 130 7.04 -2.93 16.62
C ILE A 130 8.35 -2.83 17.43
N THR A 131 8.25 -2.67 18.75
CA THR A 131 9.41 -2.64 19.63
C THR A 131 10.19 -3.97 19.59
N ILE A 132 9.48 -5.10 19.51
CA ILE A 132 10.10 -6.43 19.42
C ILE A 132 10.80 -6.57 18.07
N HIS A 133 10.18 -6.12 16.98
CA HIS A 133 10.81 -6.10 15.65
C HIS A 133 12.06 -5.24 15.65
N PHE A 134 12.02 -4.05 16.26
CA PHE A 134 13.19 -3.17 16.38
C PHE A 134 14.33 -3.83 17.14
N LEU A 135 14.06 -4.40 18.31
CA LEU A 135 15.07 -5.11 19.11
C LEU A 135 15.67 -6.31 18.37
N PHE A 136 14.83 -7.04 17.62
CA PHE A 136 15.28 -8.16 16.81
C PHE A 136 16.23 -7.71 15.70
N VAL A 137 15.85 -6.68 14.93
CA VAL A 137 16.66 -6.11 13.85
C VAL A 137 17.94 -5.50 14.41
N ALA A 138 17.89 -4.79 15.54
CA ALA A 138 19.04 -4.23 16.24
C ALA A 138 20.03 -5.33 16.68
N LYS A 139 19.51 -6.42 17.28
CA LYS A 139 20.33 -7.55 17.72
C LYS A 139 21.04 -8.26 16.57
N LEU A 140 20.44 -8.26 15.38
CA LEU A 140 21.05 -8.81 14.17
C LEU A 140 22.07 -7.85 13.52
N GLY A 141 22.21 -6.61 14.02
CA GLY A 141 23.07 -5.59 13.40
C GLY A 141 22.55 -5.07 12.06
N LEU A 142 21.22 -5.16 11.82
CA LEU A 142 20.59 -4.81 10.55
C LEU A 142 19.91 -3.42 10.58
N LEU A 143 20.09 -2.63 11.66
CA LEU A 143 19.64 -1.24 11.67
C LEU A 143 20.34 -0.45 10.56
N ASN A 144 19.63 0.52 10.01
CA ASN A 144 20.08 1.35 8.91
C ASN A 144 20.43 0.55 7.63
N THR A 145 19.72 -0.54 7.38
CA THR A 145 19.85 -1.35 6.17
C THR A 145 18.49 -1.66 5.54
N VAL A 146 18.47 -1.84 4.21
CA VAL A 146 17.28 -2.27 3.47
C VAL A 146 16.76 -3.62 3.96
N ILE A 147 17.65 -4.55 4.28
CA ILE A 147 17.30 -5.88 4.78
C ILE A 147 16.59 -5.76 6.14
N GLY A 148 17.10 -4.91 7.02
CA GLY A 148 16.48 -4.67 8.33
C GLY A 148 15.07 -4.11 8.24
N TYR A 149 14.80 -3.26 7.23
CA TYR A 149 13.47 -2.77 6.96
C TYR A 149 12.54 -3.88 6.40
N ILE A 150 13.01 -4.64 5.41
CA ILE A 150 12.20 -5.59 4.65
C ILE A 150 11.90 -6.87 5.46
N LEU A 151 12.88 -7.41 6.16
CA LEU A 151 12.82 -8.76 6.75
C LEU A 151 11.59 -8.98 7.66
N PRO A 152 11.25 -8.10 8.61
CA PRO A 152 10.08 -8.28 9.46
C PRO A 152 8.75 -8.09 8.71
N MET A 153 8.76 -7.39 7.56
CA MET A 153 7.57 -7.02 6.80
C MET A 153 7.16 -8.05 5.73
N ILE A 154 8.03 -9.04 5.42
CA ILE A 154 7.75 -10.03 4.37
C ILE A 154 6.53 -10.89 4.72
N VAL A 155 6.44 -11.36 5.96
CA VAL A 155 5.37 -12.24 6.42
C VAL A 155 4.22 -11.41 6.95
N ASN A 156 3.05 -11.56 6.32
CA ASN A 156 1.84 -10.89 6.73
C ASN A 156 0.70 -11.91 6.90
N PRO A 157 0.19 -12.13 8.13
CA PRO A 157 -0.88 -13.09 8.41
C PRO A 157 -2.14 -12.87 7.57
N PHE A 158 -2.52 -11.62 7.32
CA PHE A 158 -3.67 -11.27 6.49
C PHE A 158 -3.48 -11.71 5.04
N ASN A 159 -2.30 -11.48 4.47
CA ASN A 159 -1.98 -11.92 3.11
C ASN A 159 -1.98 -13.45 2.99
N ILE A 160 -1.43 -14.18 3.98
CA ILE A 160 -1.49 -15.65 4.03
C ILE A 160 -2.94 -16.13 4.02
N PHE A 161 -3.78 -15.51 4.85
CA PHE A 161 -5.20 -15.84 4.92
C PHE A 161 -5.92 -15.58 3.59
N LEU A 162 -5.70 -14.43 2.96
CA LEU A 162 -6.29 -14.09 1.66
C LEU A 162 -5.90 -15.10 0.57
N PHE A 163 -4.61 -15.44 0.46
CA PHE A 163 -4.15 -16.46 -0.48
C PHE A 163 -4.82 -17.80 -0.22
N ARG A 164 -4.87 -18.26 1.04
CA ARG A 164 -5.53 -19.49 1.40
C ARG A 164 -7.01 -19.51 0.97
N GLN A 165 -7.76 -18.42 1.22
CA GLN A 165 -9.18 -18.36 0.87
C GLN A 165 -9.42 -18.54 -0.63
N VAL A 166 -8.57 -17.93 -1.47
CA VAL A 166 -8.69 -18.10 -2.92
C VAL A 166 -8.20 -19.47 -3.36
N PHE A 167 -7.10 -19.98 -2.81
CA PHE A 167 -6.55 -21.27 -3.24
C PHE A 167 -7.44 -22.47 -2.87
N ILE A 168 -8.25 -22.37 -1.81
CA ILE A 168 -9.26 -23.40 -1.49
C ILE A 168 -10.30 -23.53 -2.60
N SER A 169 -10.68 -22.43 -3.24
CA SER A 169 -11.70 -22.41 -4.28
C SER A 169 -11.23 -22.95 -5.63
N LEU A 170 -9.94 -23.18 -5.80
CA LEU A 170 -9.40 -23.77 -7.03
C LEU A 170 -9.82 -25.25 -7.14
N PRO A 171 -10.25 -25.73 -8.34
CA PRO A 171 -10.66 -27.11 -8.54
C PRO A 171 -9.54 -28.11 -8.20
N ASP A 172 -9.87 -29.16 -7.46
CA ASP A 172 -8.91 -30.19 -7.07
C ASP A 172 -8.51 -31.08 -8.27
N ASP A 173 -9.38 -31.23 -9.29
CA ASP A 173 -9.11 -31.99 -10.52
C ASP A 173 -7.80 -31.52 -11.20
N ILE A 174 -7.51 -30.21 -11.17
CA ILE A 174 -6.28 -29.65 -11.76
C ILE A 174 -5.05 -30.10 -10.95
N TYR A 175 -5.20 -30.19 -9.63
CA TYR A 175 -4.13 -30.67 -8.76
C TYR A 175 -3.86 -32.16 -8.97
N GLU A 176 -4.94 -32.97 -9.07
CA GLU A 176 -4.84 -34.40 -9.32
C GLU A 176 -4.20 -34.70 -10.68
N ALA A 177 -4.60 -33.97 -11.74
CA ALA A 177 -3.97 -34.07 -13.05
C ALA A 177 -2.46 -33.72 -13.00
N ALA A 178 -2.09 -32.65 -12.30
CA ALA A 178 -0.68 -32.29 -12.14
C ALA A 178 0.13 -33.35 -11.36
N GLN A 179 -0.49 -34.03 -10.41
CA GLN A 179 0.16 -35.16 -9.70
C GLN A 179 0.41 -36.35 -10.62
N LEU A 180 -0.53 -36.67 -11.52
CA LEU A 180 -0.35 -37.74 -12.51
C LEU A 180 0.82 -37.43 -13.46
N ASP A 181 1.05 -36.16 -13.76
CA ASP A 181 2.18 -35.67 -14.56
C ASP A 181 3.49 -35.50 -13.73
N TYR A 182 3.56 -36.04 -12.53
CA TYR A 182 4.72 -35.94 -11.62
C TYR A 182 5.17 -34.48 -11.37
N CYS A 183 4.24 -33.52 -11.41
CA CYS A 183 4.53 -32.13 -11.14
C CYS A 183 4.79 -31.92 -9.63
N SER A 184 5.97 -31.38 -9.28
CA SER A 184 6.26 -31.09 -7.88
C SER A 184 5.32 -29.99 -7.33
N PRO A 185 5.00 -30.00 -6.01
CA PRO A 185 4.11 -28.99 -5.41
C PRO A 185 4.59 -27.55 -5.63
N ILE A 186 5.88 -27.32 -5.59
CA ILE A 186 6.47 -25.98 -5.83
C ILE A 186 6.29 -25.57 -7.29
N LYS A 187 6.56 -26.48 -8.24
CA LYS A 187 6.34 -26.21 -9.66
C LYS A 187 4.87 -25.95 -9.94
N TYR A 188 3.98 -26.74 -9.38
CA TYR A 188 2.52 -26.56 -9.50
C TYR A 188 2.09 -25.19 -8.97
N PHE A 189 2.62 -24.74 -7.81
CA PHE A 189 2.34 -23.44 -7.26
C PHE A 189 2.67 -22.31 -8.26
N PHE A 190 3.88 -22.28 -8.80
CA PHE A 190 4.31 -21.19 -9.69
C PHE A 190 3.68 -21.26 -11.10
N THR A 191 3.41 -22.46 -11.62
CA THR A 191 2.93 -22.63 -13.00
C THR A 191 1.42 -22.66 -13.12
N MET A 192 0.70 -23.01 -12.08
CA MET A 192 -0.77 -23.18 -12.10
C MET A 192 -1.46 -22.31 -11.05
N VAL A 193 -1.17 -22.53 -9.77
CA VAL A 193 -1.91 -21.88 -8.67
C VAL A 193 -1.78 -20.36 -8.72
N LEU A 194 -0.57 -19.84 -8.80
CA LEU A 194 -0.30 -18.41 -8.79
C LEU A 194 -0.87 -17.69 -10.04
N PRO A 195 -0.68 -18.21 -11.27
CA PRO A 195 -1.29 -17.62 -12.47
C PRO A 195 -2.82 -17.68 -12.51
N MET A 196 -3.43 -18.74 -11.96
CA MET A 196 -4.90 -18.84 -11.87
C MET A 196 -5.49 -17.89 -10.83
N SER A 197 -4.69 -17.40 -9.91
CA SER A 197 -5.11 -16.57 -8.77
C SER A 197 -4.67 -15.10 -8.92
N LYS A 198 -4.62 -14.57 -10.15
CA LYS A 198 -4.17 -13.19 -10.44
C LYS A 198 -4.93 -12.12 -9.63
N SER A 199 -6.21 -12.36 -9.35
CA SER A 199 -7.02 -11.41 -8.58
C SER A 199 -6.51 -11.21 -7.17
N VAL A 200 -6.20 -12.29 -6.44
CA VAL A 200 -5.64 -12.16 -5.08
C VAL A 200 -4.20 -11.65 -5.11
N VAL A 201 -3.41 -12.01 -6.10
CA VAL A 201 -2.06 -11.45 -6.29
C VAL A 201 -2.14 -9.94 -6.44
N ALA A 202 -3.03 -9.44 -7.31
CA ALA A 202 -3.24 -8.00 -7.48
C ALA A 202 -3.72 -7.34 -6.18
N THR A 203 -4.69 -7.95 -5.50
CA THR A 203 -5.20 -7.44 -4.22
C THR A 203 -4.11 -7.32 -3.16
N VAL A 204 -3.33 -8.39 -2.94
CA VAL A 204 -2.21 -8.41 -1.99
C VAL A 204 -1.14 -7.39 -2.38
N SER A 205 -0.85 -7.27 -3.68
CA SER A 205 0.13 -6.28 -4.17
C SER A 205 -0.30 -4.85 -3.88
N VAL A 206 -1.58 -4.51 -4.11
CA VAL A 206 -2.12 -3.18 -3.81
C VAL A 206 -2.09 -2.91 -2.30
N PHE A 207 -2.51 -3.85 -1.46
CA PHE A 207 -2.45 -3.67 -0.01
C PHE A 207 -1.01 -3.52 0.49
N THR A 208 -0.07 -4.33 0.01
CA THR A 208 1.35 -4.23 0.36
C THR A 208 1.91 -2.88 -0.07
N PHE A 209 1.60 -2.43 -1.29
CA PHE A 209 2.00 -1.11 -1.77
C PHE A 209 1.48 0.01 -0.87
N LEU A 210 0.17 0.01 -0.57
CA LEU A 210 -0.44 1.05 0.27
C LEU A 210 0.13 1.05 1.69
N ASN A 211 0.43 -0.13 2.26
CA ASN A 211 1.06 -0.23 3.57
C ASN A 211 2.46 0.39 3.56
N VAL A 212 3.30 0.04 2.57
CA VAL A 212 4.66 0.60 2.44
C VAL A 212 4.63 2.10 2.14
N TRP A 213 3.71 2.53 1.27
CA TRP A 213 3.58 3.94 0.91
C TRP A 213 3.18 4.82 2.08
N ASN A 214 2.31 4.35 2.96
CA ASN A 214 1.83 5.09 4.11
C ASN A 214 2.65 4.83 5.39
N ASP A 215 3.64 3.93 5.35
CA ASP A 215 4.43 3.57 6.52
C ASP A 215 5.39 4.70 6.88
N TYR A 216 5.21 5.23 8.07
CA TYR A 216 6.07 6.24 8.68
C TYR A 216 6.84 5.67 9.87
N LEU A 217 6.14 4.89 10.72
CA LEU A 217 6.65 4.52 12.03
C LEU A 217 7.81 3.52 11.93
N TRP A 218 7.66 2.43 11.16
CA TRP A 218 8.70 1.43 11.06
C TRP A 218 9.99 1.95 10.40
N PRO A 219 9.93 2.61 9.24
CA PRO A 219 11.16 3.14 8.63
C PRO A 219 11.81 4.25 9.46
N SER A 220 11.06 5.03 10.26
CA SER A 220 11.64 6.04 11.16
C SER A 220 12.44 5.43 12.31
N LEU A 221 12.13 4.21 12.71
CA LEU A 221 12.87 3.48 13.73
C LEU A 221 14.12 2.79 13.17
N VAL A 222 14.04 2.29 11.94
CA VAL A 222 15.10 1.47 11.33
C VAL A 222 16.15 2.30 10.63
N PHE A 223 15.76 3.38 9.94
CA PHE A 223 16.65 4.19 9.13
C PHE A 223 17.14 5.43 9.88
N THR A 224 18.45 5.60 9.90
CA THR A 224 19.14 6.79 10.43
C THR A 224 19.82 7.59 9.34
N SER A 225 20.14 6.98 8.19
CA SER A 225 20.75 7.63 7.05
C SER A 225 19.70 8.26 6.14
N SER A 226 19.89 9.50 5.74
CA SER A 226 19.04 10.21 4.78
C SER A 226 18.88 9.48 3.45
N ASP A 227 19.89 8.68 3.08
CA ASP A 227 19.90 7.95 1.80
C ASP A 227 18.87 6.84 1.71
N LEU A 228 18.38 6.33 2.84
CA LEU A 228 17.44 5.21 2.93
C LEU A 228 16.01 5.62 3.28
N LEU A 229 15.77 6.89 3.55
CA LEU A 229 14.46 7.36 4.00
C LEU A 229 13.38 7.10 2.96
N THR A 230 12.16 6.90 3.48
CA THR A 230 10.94 6.76 2.68
C THR A 230 10.28 8.10 2.38
N ALA A 231 9.37 8.14 1.41
CA ALA A 231 8.63 9.33 1.03
C ALA A 231 7.89 9.98 2.21
N GLN A 232 7.28 9.18 3.09
CA GLN A 232 6.55 9.69 4.27
C GLN A 232 7.49 10.39 5.27
N ILE A 233 8.67 9.83 5.52
CA ILE A 233 9.66 10.46 6.40
C ILE A 233 10.20 11.74 5.74
N GLY A 234 10.52 11.64 4.45
CA GLY A 234 11.04 12.79 3.68
C GLY A 234 10.04 13.94 3.63
N LEU A 235 8.76 13.65 3.42
CA LEU A 235 7.68 14.65 3.46
C LEU A 235 7.61 15.33 4.83
N ASN A 236 7.64 14.55 5.91
CA ASN A 236 7.63 15.09 7.27
C ASN A 236 8.86 15.96 7.55
N ALA A 237 10.04 15.56 7.09
CA ALA A 237 11.28 16.33 7.26
C ALA A 237 11.24 17.67 6.50
N ILE A 238 10.71 17.68 5.28
CA ILE A 238 10.55 18.89 4.47
C ILE A 238 9.56 19.85 5.16
N THR A 239 8.38 19.36 5.54
CA THR A 239 7.34 20.18 6.17
C THR A 239 7.72 20.67 7.58
N SER A 240 8.60 19.94 8.30
CA SER A 240 9.07 20.35 9.63
C SER A 240 10.18 21.40 9.58
N ASN A 241 11.01 21.37 8.53
CA ASN A 241 12.08 22.35 8.33
C ASN A 241 11.55 23.66 7.74
N ASP A 242 10.50 23.57 6.93
CA ASP A 242 9.79 24.75 6.40
C ASP A 242 8.57 25.04 7.29
N ASN A 243 8.78 25.69 8.44
CA ASN A 243 7.69 26.22 9.26
C ASN A 243 6.89 27.34 8.55
N THR A 244 7.00 27.50 7.23
CA THR A 244 6.47 28.62 6.46
C THR A 244 5.89 28.29 5.11
N THR A 245 6.04 27.08 4.56
CA THR A 245 5.50 26.76 3.23
C THR A 245 4.22 25.93 3.31
N MET A 246 3.09 26.52 2.85
CA MET A 246 1.76 25.86 2.75
C MET A 246 1.52 25.21 1.39
N GLY A 247 2.49 25.21 0.49
CA GLY A 247 2.42 24.70 -0.88
C GLY A 247 3.10 23.36 -1.11
#